data_52980054e8453b0c7783614a1c48ffd9
#
_entry.id   52980054e8453b0c7783614a1c48ffd9
#
_cell.length_a   1.000
_cell.length_b   1.000
_cell.length_c   1.000
_cell.angle_alpha   90.00
_cell.angle_beta   90.00
_cell.angle_gamma   90.00
#
_symmetry.space_group_name_H-M   'P 1'
#
loop_
_entity.id
_entity.type
_entity.pdbx_description
1 polymer ?
#
loop_
_entity_poly.entity_id
_entity_poly.type
_entity_poly.pdbx_seq_one_letter_code
_entity_poly.pdbx_strand_id
1 'polypeptide(L)'
;VLRDHWEHDNPVNLLPAQVTAAKSQADHFYPNPLGTLESRGKKWPLIYDVNAPKQLGQMFEEMGVPGLVYTEKSQQNADKSKWQVKTAKDVLEKVIKEAEARFPFMGLIKRFRETNKALSSYLFPMLEDVDPVDFTMRINFNGQKVDTGRFSTPARERELASAKTKRIPGWPEINLQSMPATYDPRRPACMTRLRECIVARPGYYIVAIDFAGEELRLVTNLSREPKWLEEFFRCSTCTRTFSRGDGSTTPKPPPARCPNCGSDKIGDLHTLTALSIYGDDATQRDEWKQLRGNAKGVNFALCYGGGGAAVSRSTGCDKNEGWRIKSLFDGSYRVLRSWWGAQHAFARKREYVLTAFGRKYPVPDIWSADGGFRSKAERNSVNGPIQGSGADVIKIAMALVYRLCRDRGWLDSCKMIASMHDELVFEIHESIVEEAIQAIVPV
;
A
#
# COMPACT_ATOMS: atom_id res chain seq x y z
N VAL A 1 9.70 13.23 -22.01
CA VAL A 1 10.90 14.09 -21.86
C VAL A 1 12.16 13.25 -21.73
N LEU A 2 12.18 12.19 -20.91
CA LEU A 2 13.35 11.30 -20.83
C LEU A 2 13.47 10.39 -22.05
N ARG A 3 12.37 9.97 -22.67
CA ARG A 3 12.35 9.11 -23.86
C ARG A 3 12.95 9.81 -25.08
N ASP A 4 12.66 11.10 -25.27
CA ASP A 4 13.12 11.89 -26.44
C ASP A 4 14.62 12.25 -26.36
N HIS A 5 15.22 12.24 -25.17
CA HIS A 5 16.65 12.40 -24.98
C HIS A 5 17.46 11.09 -25.10
N TRP A 6 16.78 9.92 -25.00
CA TRP A 6 17.46 8.62 -25.11
C TRP A 6 17.82 8.22 -26.55
N GLU A 7 17.17 8.82 -27.55
CA GLU A 7 17.38 8.44 -28.95
C GLU A 7 18.53 9.18 -29.62
N HIS A 8 19.08 10.25 -29.03
CA HIS A 8 20.08 11.09 -29.70
C HIS A 8 21.49 11.14 -29.09
N ASP A 9 21.69 10.74 -27.84
CA ASP A 9 23.01 10.75 -27.20
C ASP A 9 23.33 9.42 -26.53
N ASN A 10 24.48 8.87 -26.86
CA ASN A 10 24.96 7.57 -26.38
C ASN A 10 24.93 7.50 -24.84
N PRO A 11 23.99 6.75 -24.21
CA PRO A 11 23.68 6.86 -22.78
C PRO A 11 24.81 6.38 -21.86
N VAL A 12 25.78 5.64 -22.39
CA VAL A 12 26.87 5.02 -21.62
C VAL A 12 27.83 6.07 -21.01
N ASN A 13 27.94 7.25 -21.61
CA ASN A 13 28.88 8.29 -21.15
C ASN A 13 28.23 9.38 -20.28
N LEU A 14 26.90 9.44 -20.19
CA LEU A 14 26.21 10.50 -19.46
C LEU A 14 25.92 10.16 -17.99
N LEU A 15 25.70 8.90 -17.67
CA LEU A 15 25.26 8.47 -16.33
C LEU A 15 26.25 8.79 -15.20
N PRO A 16 27.56 8.51 -15.26
CA PRO A 16 28.46 8.82 -14.15
C PRO A 16 28.64 10.33 -13.94
N ALA A 17 28.76 11.11 -15.02
CA ALA A 17 28.95 12.55 -14.93
C ALA A 17 27.69 13.29 -14.48
N GLN A 18 26.51 12.85 -14.92
CA GLN A 18 25.21 13.41 -14.49
C GLN A 18 24.83 12.99 -13.07
N VAL A 19 25.15 11.77 -12.64
CA VAL A 19 25.00 11.35 -11.24
C VAL A 19 25.94 12.14 -10.34
N THR A 20 27.16 12.36 -10.75
CA THR A 20 28.13 13.21 -10.02
C THR A 20 27.68 14.67 -10.00
N ALA A 21 27.15 15.20 -11.11
CA ALA A 21 26.60 16.55 -11.18
C ALA A 21 25.30 16.69 -10.36
N ALA A 22 24.41 15.68 -10.36
CA ALA A 22 23.23 15.67 -9.54
C ALA A 22 23.57 15.55 -8.04
N LYS A 23 24.57 14.76 -7.66
CA LYS A 23 25.11 14.73 -6.30
C LYS A 23 25.72 16.07 -5.88
N SER A 24 26.55 16.65 -6.72
CA SER A 24 27.16 17.96 -6.48
C SER A 24 26.11 19.10 -6.41
N GLN A 25 25.04 19.01 -7.23
CA GLN A 25 23.91 19.93 -7.14
C GLN A 25 23.06 19.67 -5.89
N ALA A 26 22.85 18.42 -5.48
CA ALA A 26 22.15 18.09 -4.25
C ALA A 26 22.92 18.60 -3.03
N ASP A 27 24.24 18.46 -3.01
CA ASP A 27 25.10 19.01 -1.97
C ASP A 27 25.13 20.56 -1.98
N HIS A 28 24.85 21.19 -3.14
CA HIS A 28 24.70 22.65 -3.27
C HIS A 28 23.30 23.14 -2.86
N PHE A 29 22.25 22.33 -3.09
CA PHE A 29 20.87 22.67 -2.69
C PHE A 29 20.59 22.44 -1.20
N TYR A 30 21.45 21.69 -0.51
CA TYR A 30 21.43 21.55 0.94
C TYR A 30 22.75 22.08 1.53
N PRO A 31 22.96 23.39 1.54
CA PRO A 31 24.10 23.94 2.29
C PRO A 31 23.91 23.47 3.73
N ASN A 32 24.95 22.87 4.26
CA ASN A 32 25.09 22.60 5.68
C ASN A 32 24.60 23.86 6.44
N PRO A 33 23.68 23.73 7.42
CA PRO A 33 23.03 24.90 8.00
C PRO A 33 24.05 25.97 8.35
N LEU A 34 23.82 27.16 7.84
CA LEU A 34 24.69 28.33 7.96
C LEU A 34 24.88 28.76 9.43
N GLY A 35 25.56 27.93 10.20
CA GLY A 35 25.91 28.25 11.57
C GLY A 35 24.77 28.11 12.58
N THR A 36 25.04 28.34 13.83
CA THR A 36 24.12 28.44 14.94
C THR A 36 24.01 29.88 15.38
N LEU A 37 22.79 30.42 15.53
CA LEU A 37 22.60 31.68 16.24
C LEU A 37 22.68 31.41 17.74
N GLU A 38 23.61 32.08 18.40
CA GLU A 38 23.65 32.12 19.87
C GLU A 38 22.78 33.29 20.37
N SER A 39 21.69 33.01 21.03
CA SER A 39 20.91 33.97 21.75
C SER A 39 20.61 33.44 23.15
N ARG A 40 20.97 34.25 24.16
CA ARG A 40 20.79 33.94 25.59
C ARG A 40 21.40 32.58 26.02
N GLY A 41 22.58 32.25 25.51
CA GLY A 41 23.29 30.99 25.85
C GLY A 41 22.71 29.73 25.26
N LYS A 42 21.75 29.83 24.34
CA LYS A 42 21.22 28.69 23.57
C LYS A 42 21.65 28.79 22.11
N LYS A 43 22.14 27.67 21.58
CA LYS A 43 22.44 27.52 20.14
C LYS A 43 21.16 27.11 19.42
N TRP A 44 20.67 27.94 18.51
CA TRP A 44 19.51 27.66 17.68
C TRP A 44 19.97 27.32 16.27
N PRO A 45 19.47 26.24 15.64
CA PRO A 45 19.70 26.05 14.22
C PRO A 45 19.05 27.20 13.45
N LEU A 46 19.80 27.84 12.55
CA LEU A 46 19.26 28.90 11.67
C LEU A 46 18.19 28.39 10.70
N ILE A 47 18.17 27.09 10.47
CA ILE A 47 17.20 26.43 9.58
C ILE A 47 16.71 25.15 10.27
N TYR A 48 15.40 25.03 10.39
CA TYR A 48 14.79 23.79 10.86
C TYR A 48 14.88 22.72 9.78
N ASP A 49 15.38 21.53 10.15
CA ASP A 49 15.24 20.35 9.28
C ASP A 49 13.80 19.85 9.32
N VAL A 50 13.06 20.11 8.26
CA VAL A 50 11.64 19.70 8.11
C VAL A 50 11.46 18.18 8.01
N ASN A 51 12.55 17.40 7.80
CA ASN A 51 12.54 15.95 7.86
C ASN A 51 12.74 15.43 9.28
N ALA A 52 13.34 16.22 10.17
CA ALA A 52 13.54 15.86 11.56
C ALA A 52 12.23 16.11 12.36
N PRO A 53 11.51 15.06 12.83
CA PRO A 53 10.20 15.22 13.48
C PRO A 53 10.22 16.17 14.67
N LYS A 54 11.31 16.16 15.45
CA LYS A 54 11.46 17.01 16.65
C LYS A 54 11.61 18.48 16.28
N GLN A 55 12.44 18.79 15.29
CA GLN A 55 12.67 20.16 14.85
C GLN A 55 11.45 20.74 14.15
N LEU A 56 10.77 19.96 13.32
CA LEU A 56 9.52 20.35 12.68
C LEU A 56 8.42 20.63 13.73
N GLY A 57 8.30 19.78 14.74
CA GLY A 57 7.36 19.98 15.83
C GLY A 57 7.63 21.26 16.60
N GLN A 58 8.89 21.52 16.94
CA GLN A 58 9.33 22.74 17.62
C GLN A 58 9.03 23.99 16.78
N MET A 59 9.30 23.96 15.48
CA MET A 59 8.96 25.04 14.56
C MET A 59 7.46 25.37 14.58
N PHE A 60 6.59 24.34 14.58
CA PHE A 60 5.15 24.54 14.62
C PHE A 60 4.68 25.18 15.95
N GLU A 61 5.29 24.78 17.07
CA GLU A 61 4.99 25.37 18.38
C GLU A 61 5.41 26.84 18.43
N GLU A 62 6.63 27.17 17.98
CA GLU A 62 7.16 28.53 17.97
C GLU A 62 6.37 29.45 17.04
N MET A 63 5.84 28.92 15.94
CA MET A 63 4.98 29.67 15.02
C MET A 63 3.52 29.78 15.48
N GLY A 64 3.13 29.09 16.55
CA GLY A 64 1.76 29.06 17.03
C GLY A 64 0.77 28.43 16.06
N VAL A 65 1.20 27.33 15.40
CA VAL A 65 0.33 26.56 14.50
C VAL A 65 -0.81 25.92 15.30
N PRO A 66 -2.07 26.12 14.92
CA PRO A 66 -3.21 25.54 15.66
C PRO A 66 -3.34 24.03 15.41
N GLY A 67 -4.08 23.34 16.30
CA GLY A 67 -4.44 21.92 16.10
C GLY A 67 -3.29 20.93 16.33
N LEU A 68 -2.20 21.33 16.96
CA LEU A 68 -1.06 20.45 17.22
C LEU A 68 -1.44 19.28 18.15
N VAL A 69 -1.03 18.09 17.77
CA VAL A 69 -1.20 16.85 18.54
C VAL A 69 0.15 16.40 19.07
N TYR A 70 0.22 16.03 20.34
CA TYR A 70 1.45 15.58 20.96
C TYR A 70 1.54 14.05 21.03
N THR A 71 2.76 13.51 21.08
CA THR A 71 2.96 12.07 21.19
C THR A 71 2.55 11.58 22.57
N GLU A 72 1.83 10.46 22.65
CA GLU A 72 1.35 9.88 23.93
C GLU A 72 2.50 9.66 24.93
N LYS A 73 3.64 9.20 24.44
CA LYS A 73 4.84 8.98 25.27
C LYS A 73 5.36 10.28 25.89
N SER A 74 5.31 11.40 25.17
CA SER A 74 5.76 12.69 25.70
C SER A 74 4.76 13.29 26.67
N GLN A 75 3.45 13.06 26.50
CA GLN A 75 2.39 13.51 27.39
C GLN A 75 2.42 12.84 28.79
N GLN A 76 3.12 11.74 28.93
CA GLN A 76 3.38 11.11 30.24
C GLN A 76 4.34 11.93 31.11
N ASN A 77 5.04 12.91 30.54
CA ASN A 77 5.89 13.81 31.29
C ASN A 77 5.07 14.94 31.91
N ALA A 78 5.21 15.15 33.23
CA ALA A 78 4.56 16.23 33.94
C ALA A 78 4.97 17.63 33.44
N ASP A 79 6.20 17.75 32.92
CA ASP A 79 6.73 18.97 32.34
C ASP A 79 6.29 19.08 30.87
N LYS A 80 5.32 19.94 30.60
CA LYS A 80 4.78 20.17 29.24
C LYS A 80 5.82 20.71 28.25
N SER A 81 6.89 21.36 28.73
CA SER A 81 7.98 21.82 27.85
C SER A 81 8.74 20.68 27.17
N LYS A 82 8.58 19.45 27.65
CA LYS A 82 9.17 18.23 27.08
C LYS A 82 8.23 17.46 26.15
N TRP A 83 7.02 17.97 25.95
CA TRP A 83 6.08 17.35 25.03
C TRP A 83 6.58 17.49 23.59
N GLN A 84 6.32 16.47 22.77
CA GLN A 84 6.76 16.43 21.39
C GLN A 84 5.56 16.38 20.45
N VAL A 85 5.49 17.32 19.53
CA VAL A 85 4.45 17.36 18.50
C VAL A 85 4.55 16.12 17.61
N LYS A 86 3.41 15.49 17.37
CA LYS A 86 3.29 14.36 16.48
C LYS A 86 3.27 14.84 15.03
N THR A 87 4.33 14.58 14.29
CA THR A 87 4.49 14.98 12.89
C THR A 87 4.32 13.80 11.91
N ALA A 88 3.58 12.77 12.31
CA ALA A 88 3.21 11.66 11.43
C ALA A 88 2.32 12.16 10.29
N LYS A 89 2.35 11.47 9.15
CA LYS A 89 1.69 11.92 7.91
C LYS A 89 0.20 12.24 8.12
N ASP A 90 -0.53 11.35 8.80
CA ASP A 90 -1.96 11.48 9.10
C ASP A 90 -2.31 12.69 9.96
N VAL A 91 -1.46 13.01 10.93
CA VAL A 91 -1.61 14.18 11.80
C VAL A 91 -1.22 15.45 11.04
N LEU A 92 -0.10 15.40 10.33
CA LEU A 92 0.39 16.53 9.56
C LEU A 92 -0.62 16.99 8.49
N GLU A 93 -1.30 16.05 7.83
CA GLU A 93 -2.34 16.36 6.83
C GLU A 93 -3.54 17.10 7.45
N LYS A 94 -3.93 16.77 8.68
CA LYS A 94 -4.97 17.50 9.40
C LYS A 94 -4.52 18.90 9.80
N VAL A 95 -3.33 19.00 10.38
CA VAL A 95 -2.75 20.29 10.80
C VAL A 95 -2.59 21.21 9.60
N ILE A 96 -2.11 20.70 8.46
CA ILE A 96 -2.01 21.47 7.21
C ILE A 96 -3.38 21.98 6.79
N LYS A 97 -4.39 21.12 6.73
CA LYS A 97 -5.74 21.51 6.30
C LYS A 97 -6.35 22.61 7.16
N GLU A 98 -6.11 22.55 8.47
CA GLU A 98 -6.64 23.54 9.43
C GLU A 98 -5.84 24.84 9.43
N ALA A 99 -4.55 24.78 9.15
CA ALA A 99 -3.64 25.91 9.28
C ALA A 99 -3.23 26.55 7.94
N GLU A 100 -3.51 25.92 6.78
CA GLU A 100 -2.99 26.34 5.47
C GLU A 100 -3.41 27.76 5.09
N ALA A 101 -4.61 28.18 5.45
CA ALA A 101 -5.09 29.55 5.20
C ALA A 101 -4.23 30.61 5.92
N ARG A 102 -3.73 30.31 7.12
CA ARG A 102 -2.86 31.20 7.90
C ARG A 102 -1.38 30.98 7.65
N PHE A 103 -1.01 29.74 7.29
CA PHE A 103 0.38 29.31 7.07
C PHE A 103 0.52 28.60 5.71
N PRO A 104 0.51 29.32 4.58
CA PRO A 104 0.54 28.72 3.23
C PRO A 104 1.76 27.81 2.95
N PHE A 105 2.89 28.04 3.65
CA PHE A 105 4.08 27.21 3.53
C PHE A 105 3.90 25.77 4.01
N MET A 106 2.85 25.47 4.79
CA MET A 106 2.58 24.12 5.29
C MET A 106 2.40 23.11 4.17
N GLY A 107 1.76 23.50 3.06
CA GLY A 107 1.65 22.67 1.85
C GLY A 107 3.02 22.36 1.23
N LEU A 108 3.96 23.31 1.29
CA LEU A 108 5.33 23.12 0.79
C LEU A 108 6.11 22.11 1.65
N ILE A 109 5.92 22.08 2.97
CA ILE A 109 6.54 21.09 3.85
C ILE A 109 6.12 19.67 3.45
N LYS A 110 4.82 19.46 3.19
CA LYS A 110 4.31 18.16 2.73
C LYS A 110 4.98 17.75 1.42
N ARG A 111 4.96 18.63 0.42
CA ARG A 111 5.57 18.39 -0.89
C ARG A 111 7.06 18.12 -0.78
N PHE A 112 7.78 18.88 0.02
CA PHE A 112 9.21 18.68 0.28
C PHE A 112 9.48 17.29 0.87
N ARG A 113 8.76 16.88 1.92
CA ARG A 113 8.94 15.56 2.54
C ARG A 113 8.59 14.41 1.58
N GLU A 114 7.57 14.56 0.76
CA GLU A 114 7.22 13.57 -0.27
C GLU A 114 8.31 13.49 -1.34
N THR A 115 8.81 14.62 -1.82
CA THR A 115 9.91 14.68 -2.80
C THR A 115 11.19 14.09 -2.23
N ASN A 116 11.56 14.47 -1.01
CA ASN A 116 12.74 13.93 -0.35
C ASN A 116 12.66 12.42 -0.14
N LYS A 117 11.47 11.90 0.19
CA LYS A 117 11.23 10.45 0.25
C LYS A 117 11.41 9.79 -1.12
N ALA A 118 10.91 10.41 -2.20
CA ALA A 118 11.10 9.88 -3.54
C ALA A 118 12.57 9.76 -3.91
N LEU A 119 13.32 10.82 -3.65
CA LEU A 119 14.76 10.88 -3.92
C LEU A 119 15.53 9.85 -3.09
N SER A 120 15.40 9.92 -1.76
CA SER A 120 16.22 9.13 -0.84
C SER A 120 15.86 7.64 -0.78
N SER A 121 14.58 7.30 -0.94
CA SER A 121 14.12 5.92 -0.79
C SER A 121 14.02 5.15 -2.11
N TYR A 122 13.98 5.85 -3.23
CA TYR A 122 13.81 5.22 -4.55
C TYR A 122 14.84 5.68 -5.58
N LEU A 123 14.84 6.97 -5.96
CA LEU A 123 15.60 7.43 -7.12
C LEU A 123 17.13 7.32 -6.92
N PHE A 124 17.66 7.78 -5.79
CA PHE A 124 19.10 7.64 -5.54
C PHE A 124 19.53 6.17 -5.42
N PRO A 125 18.84 5.30 -4.65
CA PRO A 125 19.14 3.87 -4.67
C PRO A 125 19.07 3.24 -6.08
N MET A 126 18.08 3.62 -6.90
CA MET A 126 17.99 3.14 -8.29
C MET A 126 19.23 3.53 -9.10
N LEU A 127 19.62 4.81 -9.04
CA LEU A 127 20.78 5.33 -9.78
C LEU A 127 22.12 4.77 -9.27
N GLU A 128 22.22 4.53 -7.97
CA GLU A 128 23.47 4.05 -7.35
C GLU A 128 23.67 2.54 -7.52
N ASP A 129 22.57 1.79 -7.54
CA ASP A 129 22.60 0.32 -7.48
C ASP A 129 22.25 -0.36 -8.81
N VAL A 130 21.95 0.40 -9.88
CA VAL A 130 21.80 -0.17 -11.22
C VAL A 130 23.12 -0.80 -11.69
N ASP A 131 23.03 -1.98 -12.27
CA ASP A 131 24.20 -2.65 -12.83
C ASP A 131 24.74 -1.83 -14.03
N PRO A 132 26.00 -1.39 -14.02
CA PRO A 132 26.54 -0.53 -15.07
C PRO A 132 26.77 -1.27 -16.40
N VAL A 133 26.67 -2.61 -16.43
CA VAL A 133 26.93 -3.41 -17.62
C VAL A 133 25.64 -3.67 -18.41
N ASP A 134 24.59 -4.11 -17.72
CA ASP A 134 23.32 -4.50 -18.36
C ASP A 134 22.15 -3.57 -17.98
N PHE A 135 22.40 -2.54 -17.18
CA PHE A 135 21.43 -1.56 -16.69
C PHE A 135 20.21 -2.18 -15.98
N THR A 136 20.37 -3.37 -15.43
CA THR A 136 19.32 -4.04 -14.67
C THR A 136 19.42 -3.82 -13.18
N MET A 137 18.32 -4.00 -12.49
CA MET A 137 18.22 -4.04 -11.04
C MET A 137 17.74 -5.42 -10.60
N ARG A 138 18.51 -6.12 -9.78
CA ARG A 138 18.17 -7.46 -9.26
C ARG A 138 17.67 -7.35 -7.84
N ILE A 139 16.34 -7.24 -7.71
CA ILE A 139 15.71 -7.02 -6.41
C ILE A 139 15.52 -8.34 -5.68
N ASN A 140 15.91 -8.38 -4.41
CA ASN A 140 15.75 -9.56 -3.57
C ASN A 140 14.32 -9.62 -2.99
N PHE A 141 13.55 -10.62 -3.37
CA PHE A 141 12.22 -10.89 -2.83
C PHE A 141 12.30 -11.95 -1.73
N ASN A 142 12.12 -11.53 -0.48
CA ASN A 142 12.08 -12.44 0.66
C ASN A 142 10.63 -12.91 0.93
N GLY A 143 10.35 -14.18 0.73
CA GLY A 143 9.01 -14.76 0.92
C GLY A 143 8.73 -15.30 2.31
N GLN A 144 9.66 -15.16 3.27
CA GLN A 144 9.56 -15.74 4.61
C GLN A 144 9.64 -14.71 5.75
N LYS A 145 10.05 -13.47 5.47
CA LYS A 145 10.31 -12.46 6.50
C LYS A 145 9.03 -11.85 7.10
N VAL A 146 7.94 -11.82 6.35
CA VAL A 146 6.65 -11.26 6.78
C VAL A 146 5.76 -12.38 7.32
N ASP A 147 5.20 -12.20 8.51
CA ASP A 147 4.35 -13.20 9.19
C ASP A 147 3.18 -13.66 8.31
N THR A 148 2.59 -12.76 7.51
CA THR A 148 1.54 -13.10 6.56
C THR A 148 2.02 -13.98 5.41
N GLY A 149 3.34 -14.09 5.16
CA GLY A 149 3.93 -14.79 4.03
C GLY A 149 3.96 -13.97 2.75
N ARG A 150 3.56 -12.70 2.77
CA ARG A 150 3.76 -11.78 1.64
C ARG A 150 5.24 -11.60 1.36
N PHE A 151 5.58 -11.32 0.11
CA PHE A 151 6.93 -10.95 -0.24
C PHE A 151 7.30 -9.61 0.41
N SER A 152 8.52 -9.53 0.88
CA SER A 152 9.15 -8.27 1.24
C SER A 152 10.41 -8.09 0.39
N THR A 153 10.66 -6.86 0.01
CA THR A 153 11.95 -6.46 -0.53
C THR A 153 12.67 -5.76 0.61
N PRO A 154 13.69 -6.36 1.21
CA PRO A 154 14.32 -5.79 2.38
C PRO A 154 15.00 -4.48 2.01
N ALA A 155 14.58 -3.39 2.65
CA ALA A 155 15.50 -2.30 2.86
C ALA A 155 16.61 -2.82 3.78
N ARG A 156 17.83 -2.36 3.56
CA ARG A 156 19.05 -2.76 4.29
C ARG A 156 18.77 -2.99 5.77
N GLU A 157 19.11 -4.16 6.28
CA GLU A 157 19.05 -4.40 7.72
C GLU A 157 20.02 -3.45 8.42
N ARG A 158 19.52 -2.66 9.36
CA ARG A 158 20.34 -1.69 10.12
C ARG A 158 21.52 -2.36 10.85
N GLU A 159 21.46 -3.66 11.08
CA GLU A 159 22.53 -4.46 11.68
C GLU A 159 23.75 -4.59 10.74
N LEU A 160 23.56 -4.59 9.42
CA LEU A 160 24.65 -4.56 8.44
C LEU A 160 25.18 -3.15 8.20
N ALA A 161 24.50 -2.10 8.67
CA ALA A 161 24.99 -0.73 8.54
C ALA A 161 26.25 -0.43 9.36
N SER A 162 26.55 -1.25 10.39
CA SER A 162 27.82 -1.19 11.14
C SER A 162 28.97 -1.90 10.42
N ALA A 163 28.69 -2.88 9.58
CA ALA A 163 29.65 -3.46 8.67
C ALA A 163 29.66 -2.59 7.41
N LYS A 164 30.82 -2.00 7.06
CA LYS A 164 31.07 -1.29 5.79
C LYS A 164 30.98 -2.27 4.61
N THR A 165 29.84 -2.95 4.43
CA THR A 165 29.61 -3.81 3.29
C THR A 165 29.48 -2.94 2.05
N LYS A 166 30.37 -3.16 1.09
CA LYS A 166 30.30 -2.50 -0.22
C LYS A 166 28.95 -2.85 -0.85
N ARG A 167 28.23 -1.83 -1.36
CA ARG A 167 27.07 -2.04 -2.22
C ARG A 167 27.47 -2.94 -3.39
N ILE A 168 26.59 -3.87 -3.74
CA ILE A 168 26.78 -4.72 -4.91
C ILE A 168 25.99 -4.06 -6.05
N PRO A 169 26.67 -3.61 -7.12
CA PRO A 169 26.00 -3.05 -8.28
C PRO A 169 24.93 -4.04 -8.82
N GLY A 170 23.80 -3.52 -9.24
CA GLY A 170 22.67 -4.31 -9.73
C GLY A 170 21.79 -4.95 -8.64
N TRP A 171 22.09 -4.74 -7.34
CA TRP A 171 21.30 -5.23 -6.21
C TRP A 171 20.80 -4.07 -5.33
N PRO A 172 19.80 -3.32 -5.77
CA PRO A 172 19.30 -2.15 -5.05
C PRO A 172 18.58 -2.52 -3.76
N GLU A 173 18.75 -1.68 -2.75
CA GLU A 173 18.07 -1.78 -1.46
C GLU A 173 16.72 -1.04 -1.50
N ILE A 174 15.92 -1.27 -2.53
CA ILE A 174 14.64 -0.59 -2.75
C ILE A 174 13.50 -1.46 -2.24
N ASN A 175 12.60 -0.86 -1.47
CA ASN A 175 11.35 -1.53 -1.14
C ASN A 175 10.30 -1.31 -2.24
N LEU A 176 10.27 -2.20 -3.24
CA LEU A 176 9.27 -2.17 -4.31
C LEU A 176 7.84 -2.25 -3.82
N GLN A 177 7.58 -2.99 -2.71
CA GLN A 177 6.25 -3.11 -2.13
C GLN A 177 5.69 -1.77 -1.63
N SER A 178 6.55 -0.80 -1.34
CA SER A 178 6.12 0.53 -0.90
C SER A 178 6.18 1.59 -2.01
N MET A 179 6.55 1.19 -3.23
CA MET A 179 6.62 2.11 -4.38
C MET A 179 5.21 2.50 -4.82
N PRO A 180 4.90 3.80 -4.90
CA PRO A 180 3.57 4.25 -5.32
C PRO A 180 3.19 3.72 -6.71
N ALA A 181 1.99 3.16 -6.81
CA ALA A 181 1.50 2.52 -8.04
C ALA A 181 0.81 3.49 -8.98
N THR A 182 0.20 4.55 -8.45
CA THR A 182 -0.81 5.31 -9.18
C THR A 182 -0.41 6.76 -9.34
N TYR A 183 -0.61 7.28 -10.54
CA TYR A 183 -0.55 8.72 -10.78
C TYR A 183 -1.57 9.45 -9.89
N ASP A 184 -1.11 10.36 -9.07
CA ASP A 184 -1.94 11.28 -8.29
C ASP A 184 -1.48 12.71 -8.57
N PRO A 185 -2.24 13.52 -9.31
CA PRO A 185 -1.85 14.88 -9.69
C PRO A 185 -1.67 15.82 -8.48
N ARG A 186 -2.18 15.42 -7.30
CA ARG A 186 -2.00 16.16 -6.06
C ARG A 186 -0.64 15.95 -5.39
N ARG A 187 0.15 14.98 -5.88
CA ARG A 187 1.48 14.67 -5.39
C ARG A 187 2.55 15.19 -6.35
N PRO A 188 3.78 15.39 -5.87
CA PRO A 188 4.91 15.67 -6.75
C PRO A 188 5.07 14.60 -7.83
N ALA A 189 5.36 14.99 -9.06
CA ALA A 189 5.51 14.07 -10.20
C ALA A 189 6.57 12.97 -9.91
N CYS A 190 7.66 13.31 -9.21
CA CYS A 190 8.68 12.34 -8.80
C CYS A 190 8.15 11.22 -7.88
N MET A 191 7.02 11.41 -7.19
CA MET A 191 6.39 10.37 -6.37
C MET A 191 5.38 9.53 -7.16
N THR A 192 4.79 10.08 -8.22
CA THR A 192 3.68 9.44 -8.94
C THR A 192 4.14 8.72 -10.20
N ARG A 193 5.37 9.02 -10.66
CA ARG A 193 5.95 8.47 -11.90
C ARG A 193 7.15 7.56 -11.64
N LEU A 194 7.36 7.11 -10.41
CA LEU A 194 8.51 6.26 -10.04
C LEU A 194 8.55 4.95 -10.82
N ARG A 195 7.40 4.35 -11.10
CA ARG A 195 7.32 3.10 -11.87
C ARG A 195 7.69 3.28 -13.34
N GLU A 196 7.59 4.50 -13.88
CA GLU A 196 7.99 4.81 -15.26
C GLU A 196 9.52 4.77 -15.46
N CYS A 197 10.29 4.76 -14.36
CA CYS A 197 11.74 4.54 -14.42
C CYS A 197 12.11 3.09 -14.72
N ILE A 198 11.16 2.16 -14.59
CA ILE A 198 11.36 0.74 -14.88
C ILE A 198 10.84 0.51 -16.30
N VAL A 199 11.74 0.23 -17.21
CA VAL A 199 11.44 0.05 -18.64
C VAL A 199 11.78 -1.37 -19.09
N ALA A 200 11.06 -1.87 -20.09
CA ALA A 200 11.37 -3.13 -20.71
C ALA A 200 12.62 -3.02 -21.58
N ARG A 201 13.30 -4.15 -21.82
CA ARG A 201 14.34 -4.26 -22.83
C ARG A 201 13.78 -3.98 -24.24
N PRO A 202 14.62 -3.56 -25.21
CA PRO A 202 14.18 -3.47 -26.61
C PRO A 202 13.50 -4.74 -27.10
N GLY A 203 12.34 -4.60 -27.76
CA GLY A 203 11.53 -5.73 -28.25
C GLY A 203 10.69 -6.43 -27.18
N TYR A 204 10.61 -5.87 -25.95
CA TYR A 204 9.81 -6.41 -24.86
C TYR A 204 8.83 -5.40 -24.32
N TYR A 205 7.78 -5.89 -23.66
CA TYR A 205 6.80 -5.08 -22.92
C TYR A 205 6.81 -5.46 -21.45
N ILE A 206 6.63 -4.47 -20.56
CA ILE A 206 6.27 -4.74 -19.17
C ILE A 206 4.76 -4.90 -19.09
N VAL A 207 4.33 -6.06 -18.59
CA VAL A 207 2.93 -6.43 -18.41
C VAL A 207 2.69 -6.65 -16.93
N ALA A 208 1.79 -5.87 -16.33
CA ALA A 208 1.35 -6.02 -14.96
C ALA A 208 -0.04 -6.67 -14.92
N ILE A 209 -0.16 -7.76 -14.17
CA ILE A 209 -1.41 -8.51 -14.01
C ILE A 209 -1.78 -8.47 -12.53
N ASP A 210 -2.89 -7.80 -12.21
CA ASP A 210 -3.38 -7.55 -10.86
C ASP A 210 -4.61 -8.40 -10.54
N PHE A 211 -4.70 -8.91 -9.32
CA PHE A 211 -5.88 -9.64 -8.87
C PHE A 211 -7.02 -8.68 -8.51
N ALA A 212 -8.12 -8.77 -9.21
CA ALA A 212 -9.27 -7.89 -9.02
C ALA A 212 -9.92 -8.07 -7.63
N GLY A 213 -9.52 -7.21 -6.68
CA GLY A 213 -10.08 -7.18 -5.34
C GLY A 213 -9.83 -8.46 -4.52
N GLU A 214 -8.64 -9.02 -4.61
CA GLU A 214 -8.22 -10.28 -3.99
C GLU A 214 -8.68 -10.40 -2.53
N GLU A 215 -8.31 -9.43 -1.70
CA GLU A 215 -8.57 -9.49 -0.26
C GLU A 215 -10.08 -9.54 0.06
N LEU A 216 -10.90 -8.75 -0.64
CA LEU A 216 -12.36 -8.76 -0.43
C LEU A 216 -12.99 -10.08 -0.87
N ARG A 217 -12.48 -10.69 -1.95
CA ARG A 217 -12.90 -12.02 -2.40
C ARG A 217 -12.52 -13.11 -1.39
N LEU A 218 -11.31 -13.02 -0.82
CA LEU A 218 -10.84 -13.92 0.23
C LEU A 218 -11.69 -13.80 1.51
N VAL A 219 -11.92 -12.58 2.00
CA VAL A 219 -12.82 -12.35 3.15
C VAL A 219 -14.19 -12.94 2.90
N THR A 220 -14.76 -12.69 1.72
CA THR A 220 -16.09 -13.19 1.34
C THR A 220 -16.13 -14.71 1.32
N ASN A 221 -15.12 -15.34 0.75
CA ASN A 221 -15.04 -16.80 0.68
C ASN A 221 -14.82 -17.45 2.05
N LEU A 222 -13.93 -16.87 2.88
CA LEU A 222 -13.64 -17.38 4.22
C LEU A 222 -14.80 -17.18 5.19
N SER A 223 -15.45 -16.02 5.16
CA SER A 223 -16.59 -15.71 6.04
C SER A 223 -17.91 -16.33 5.58
N ARG A 224 -18.04 -16.60 4.28
CA ARG A 224 -19.29 -17.02 3.65
C ARG A 224 -20.43 -16.00 3.80
N GLU A 225 -20.11 -14.69 3.91
CA GLU A 225 -21.10 -13.63 3.99
C GLU A 225 -22.01 -13.63 2.76
N PRO A 226 -23.32 -13.94 2.91
CA PRO A 226 -24.20 -14.18 1.76
C PRO A 226 -24.35 -12.96 0.85
N LYS A 227 -24.51 -11.76 1.42
CA LYS A 227 -24.68 -10.51 0.65
C LYS A 227 -23.44 -10.21 -0.20
N TRP A 228 -22.24 -10.45 0.33
CA TRP A 228 -21.01 -10.25 -0.41
C TRP A 228 -20.81 -11.32 -1.48
N LEU A 229 -21.15 -12.57 -1.16
CA LEU A 229 -21.11 -13.66 -2.14
C LEU A 229 -22.05 -13.40 -3.32
N GLU A 230 -23.24 -12.88 -3.07
CA GLU A 230 -24.21 -12.54 -4.11
C GLU A 230 -23.72 -11.37 -4.96
N GLU A 231 -23.18 -10.32 -4.31
CA GLU A 231 -22.72 -9.12 -5.00
C GLU A 231 -21.61 -9.40 -6.01
N PHE A 232 -20.68 -10.32 -5.74
CA PHE A 232 -19.65 -10.70 -6.70
C PHE A 232 -20.22 -11.33 -7.99
N PHE A 233 -21.46 -11.75 -8.01
CA PHE A 233 -22.16 -12.30 -9.18
C PHE A 233 -23.25 -11.36 -9.71
N ARG A 234 -23.26 -10.10 -9.28
CA ARG A 234 -24.23 -9.09 -9.69
C ARG A 234 -23.60 -8.06 -10.61
N CYS A 235 -24.29 -7.74 -11.71
CA CYS A 235 -23.92 -6.62 -12.56
C CYS A 235 -24.37 -5.30 -11.95
N SER A 236 -23.46 -4.38 -11.72
CA SER A 236 -23.78 -3.07 -11.14
C SER A 236 -24.53 -2.13 -12.13
N THR A 237 -24.50 -2.44 -13.43
CA THR A 237 -25.17 -1.62 -14.47
C THR A 237 -26.63 -2.01 -14.66
N CYS A 238 -26.92 -3.29 -14.86
CA CYS A 238 -28.29 -3.77 -15.11
C CYS A 238 -28.89 -4.55 -13.93
N THR A 239 -28.21 -4.60 -12.80
CA THR A 239 -28.61 -5.24 -11.53
C THR A 239 -28.85 -6.76 -11.62
N ARG A 240 -28.57 -7.38 -12.76
CA ARG A 240 -28.78 -8.83 -12.93
C ARG A 240 -27.77 -9.62 -12.13
N THR A 241 -28.26 -10.61 -11.37
CA THR A 241 -27.42 -11.59 -10.66
C THR A 241 -27.24 -12.84 -11.54
N PHE A 242 -26.00 -13.37 -11.55
CA PHE A 242 -25.64 -14.55 -12.33
C PHE A 242 -25.63 -15.80 -11.44
N SER A 243 -25.98 -16.95 -12.01
CA SER A 243 -25.87 -18.22 -11.29
C SER A 243 -24.41 -18.58 -11.00
N ARG A 244 -24.15 -19.05 -9.78
CA ARG A 244 -22.84 -19.58 -9.37
C ARG A 244 -22.51 -20.93 -9.99
N GLY A 245 -23.41 -21.49 -10.77
CA GLY A 245 -23.33 -22.83 -11.37
C GLY A 245 -24.50 -23.71 -10.99
N ASP A 246 -24.49 -24.89 -11.49
CA ASP A 246 -25.52 -25.92 -11.44
C ASP A 246 -25.45 -26.86 -10.22
N GLY A 247 -24.77 -26.42 -9.15
CA GLY A 247 -24.54 -27.26 -7.95
C GLY A 247 -23.30 -28.17 -8.05
N SER A 248 -22.49 -28.02 -9.10
CA SER A 248 -21.19 -28.71 -9.16
C SER A 248 -20.25 -28.26 -8.04
N THR A 249 -19.32 -29.13 -7.65
CA THR A 249 -18.36 -28.87 -6.56
C THR A 249 -17.40 -27.69 -6.85
N THR A 250 -17.31 -27.24 -8.10
CA THR A 250 -16.51 -26.11 -8.56
C THR A 250 -17.42 -24.98 -9.02
N PRO A 251 -17.64 -23.93 -8.18
CA PRO A 251 -18.41 -22.76 -8.58
C PRO A 251 -17.76 -22.09 -9.80
N LYS A 252 -18.58 -21.77 -10.82
CA LYS A 252 -18.09 -20.98 -11.96
C LYS A 252 -17.69 -19.59 -11.49
N PRO A 253 -16.58 -19.01 -11.99
CA PRO A 253 -16.23 -17.64 -11.72
C PRO A 253 -17.30 -16.69 -12.29
N PRO A 254 -17.47 -15.46 -11.73
CA PRO A 254 -18.33 -14.47 -12.33
C PRO A 254 -17.82 -14.14 -13.76
N PRO A 255 -18.72 -13.85 -14.70
CA PRO A 255 -18.33 -13.50 -16.05
C PRO A 255 -17.53 -12.21 -16.05
N ALA A 256 -16.51 -12.10 -16.91
CA ALA A 256 -15.71 -10.88 -17.06
C ALA A 256 -16.55 -9.69 -17.57
N ARG A 257 -17.59 -9.97 -18.36
CA ARG A 257 -18.58 -9.00 -18.80
C ARG A 257 -19.98 -9.53 -18.60
N CYS A 258 -20.90 -8.61 -18.30
CA CYS A 258 -22.31 -8.94 -18.16
C CYS A 258 -22.88 -9.47 -19.49
N PRO A 259 -23.36 -10.70 -19.57
CA PRO A 259 -23.93 -11.25 -20.80
C PRO A 259 -25.26 -10.58 -21.20
N ASN A 260 -25.88 -9.81 -20.28
CA ASN A 260 -27.12 -9.11 -20.54
C ASN A 260 -26.92 -7.71 -21.12
N CYS A 261 -25.92 -6.93 -20.64
CA CYS A 261 -25.71 -5.53 -21.06
C CYS A 261 -24.27 -5.23 -21.49
N GLY A 262 -23.39 -6.21 -21.56
CA GLY A 262 -22.00 -6.05 -21.99
C GLY A 262 -21.09 -5.32 -20.99
N SER A 263 -21.62 -4.83 -19.87
CA SER A 263 -20.84 -4.09 -18.86
C SER A 263 -19.79 -4.97 -18.20
N ASP A 264 -18.62 -4.43 -17.96
CA ASP A 264 -17.53 -5.00 -17.16
C ASP A 264 -17.69 -4.76 -15.65
N LYS A 265 -18.69 -3.99 -15.24
CA LYS A 265 -18.96 -3.64 -13.83
C LYS A 265 -19.71 -4.75 -13.11
N ILE A 266 -18.97 -5.79 -12.72
CA ILE A 266 -19.49 -6.93 -11.95
C ILE A 266 -18.88 -6.93 -10.58
N GLY A 267 -19.72 -6.98 -9.53
CA GLY A 267 -19.30 -7.11 -8.14
C GLY A 267 -18.77 -5.82 -7.51
N ASP A 268 -19.63 -4.89 -7.17
CA ASP A 268 -19.25 -3.65 -6.50
C ASP A 268 -19.61 -3.63 -5.01
N LEU A 269 -18.80 -4.30 -4.19
CA LEU A 269 -18.98 -4.32 -2.73
C LEU A 269 -18.94 -2.93 -2.08
N HIS A 270 -18.28 -1.97 -2.71
CA HIS A 270 -18.21 -0.62 -2.15
C HIS A 270 -19.54 0.11 -2.31
N THR A 271 -20.23 -0.09 -3.44
CA THR A 271 -21.59 0.39 -3.65
C THR A 271 -22.56 -0.31 -2.69
N LEU A 272 -22.50 -1.63 -2.58
CA LEU A 272 -23.35 -2.38 -1.63
C LEU A 272 -23.20 -1.86 -0.19
N THR A 273 -21.98 -1.63 0.24
CA THR A 273 -21.70 -1.10 1.59
C THR A 273 -22.15 0.35 1.73
N ALA A 274 -21.99 1.19 0.70
CA ALA A 274 -22.49 2.57 0.73
C ALA A 274 -24.02 2.61 0.91
N LEU A 275 -24.76 1.80 0.17
CA LEU A 275 -26.20 1.69 0.32
C LEU A 275 -26.60 1.18 1.71
N SER A 276 -25.86 0.21 2.24
CA SER A 276 -26.12 -0.30 3.60
C SER A 276 -25.90 0.73 4.72
N ILE A 277 -25.05 1.72 4.51
CA ILE A 277 -24.70 2.75 5.51
C ILE A 277 -25.52 4.02 5.33
N TYR A 278 -25.70 4.46 4.09
CA TYR A 278 -26.25 5.78 3.75
C TYR A 278 -27.68 5.72 3.19
N GLY A 279 -28.22 4.52 2.95
CA GLY A 279 -29.56 4.29 2.40
C GLY A 279 -29.57 4.09 0.89
N ASP A 280 -30.69 3.53 0.39
CA ASP A 280 -30.84 3.14 -1.03
C ASP A 280 -30.87 4.34 -1.98
N ASP A 281 -31.25 5.52 -1.49
CA ASP A 281 -31.27 6.78 -2.23
C ASP A 281 -29.87 7.43 -2.39
N ALA A 282 -28.85 6.88 -1.73
CA ALA A 282 -27.51 7.46 -1.72
C ALA A 282 -26.90 7.63 -3.13
N THR A 283 -27.25 6.77 -4.09
CA THR A 283 -26.80 6.85 -5.48
C THR A 283 -27.32 8.09 -6.24
N GLN A 284 -28.39 8.71 -5.75
CA GLN A 284 -29.04 9.89 -6.36
C GLN A 284 -28.52 11.20 -5.79
N ARG A 285 -27.67 11.16 -4.76
CA ARG A 285 -27.12 12.34 -4.08
C ARG A 285 -25.91 12.88 -4.81
N ASP A 286 -25.73 14.19 -4.82
CA ASP A 286 -24.58 14.86 -5.45
C ASP A 286 -23.24 14.37 -4.88
N GLU A 287 -23.19 14.05 -3.58
CA GLU A 287 -22.02 13.51 -2.89
C GLU A 287 -21.78 12.00 -3.11
N TRP A 288 -22.51 11.34 -4.00
CA TRP A 288 -22.41 9.88 -4.22
C TRP A 288 -20.97 9.37 -4.35
N LYS A 289 -20.15 10.07 -5.14
CA LYS A 289 -18.74 9.69 -5.34
C LYS A 289 -17.96 9.66 -4.02
N GLN A 290 -18.25 10.60 -3.12
CA GLN A 290 -17.64 10.68 -1.80
C GLN A 290 -18.17 9.58 -0.88
N LEU A 291 -19.48 9.34 -0.85
CA LEU A 291 -20.12 8.30 -0.04
C LEU A 291 -19.59 6.92 -0.40
N ARG A 292 -19.50 6.62 -1.70
CA ARG A 292 -18.90 5.36 -2.18
C ARG A 292 -17.40 5.28 -1.85
N GLY A 293 -16.67 6.39 -1.93
CA GLY A 293 -15.27 6.48 -1.50
C GLY A 293 -15.10 6.21 0.00
N ASN A 294 -15.98 6.76 0.83
CA ASN A 294 -16.01 6.47 2.26
C ASN A 294 -16.32 4.99 2.53
N ALA A 295 -17.30 4.41 1.83
CA ALA A 295 -17.63 2.99 1.96
C ALA A 295 -16.46 2.07 1.55
N LYS A 296 -15.66 2.47 0.55
CA LYS A 296 -14.40 1.78 0.25
C LYS A 296 -13.47 1.80 1.46
N GLY A 297 -13.29 2.96 2.09
CA GLY A 297 -12.51 3.11 3.33
C GLY A 297 -13.06 2.26 4.47
N VAL A 298 -14.39 2.20 4.65
CA VAL A 298 -15.06 1.36 5.65
C VAL A 298 -14.78 -0.11 5.41
N ASN A 299 -14.94 -0.61 4.17
CA ASN A 299 -14.67 -2.00 3.84
C ASN A 299 -13.23 -2.38 4.22
N PHE A 300 -12.23 -1.58 3.82
CA PHE A 300 -10.84 -1.86 4.17
C PHE A 300 -10.54 -1.70 5.67
N ALA A 301 -11.21 -0.79 6.36
CA ALA A 301 -11.05 -0.64 7.81
C ALA A 301 -11.64 -1.81 8.60
N LEU A 302 -12.76 -2.38 8.15
CA LEU A 302 -13.54 -3.36 8.91
C LEU A 302 -13.34 -4.81 8.47
N CYS A 303 -13.00 -5.09 7.21
CA CYS A 303 -12.81 -6.47 6.75
C CYS A 303 -11.73 -7.23 7.56
N TYR A 304 -10.79 -6.50 8.16
CA TYR A 304 -9.74 -7.05 9.05
C TYR A 304 -10.09 -6.99 10.54
N GLY A 305 -11.37 -6.83 10.89
CA GLY A 305 -11.79 -6.76 12.29
C GLY A 305 -11.50 -5.41 12.97
N GLY A 306 -11.36 -4.32 12.22
CA GLY A 306 -11.18 -2.98 12.76
C GLY A 306 -12.40 -2.48 13.55
N GLY A 307 -12.18 -1.50 14.43
CA GLY A 307 -13.24 -0.83 15.21
C GLY A 307 -13.65 0.52 14.63
N GLY A 308 -14.61 1.20 15.26
CA GLY A 308 -15.09 2.53 14.86
C GLY A 308 -13.97 3.57 14.73
N ALA A 309 -12.93 3.49 15.56
CA ALA A 309 -11.74 4.36 15.42
C ALA A 309 -10.97 4.13 14.12
N ALA A 310 -10.97 2.91 13.55
CA ALA A 310 -10.37 2.65 12.24
C ALA A 310 -11.23 3.25 11.12
N VAL A 311 -12.55 3.18 11.25
CA VAL A 311 -13.50 3.85 10.33
C VAL A 311 -13.28 5.36 10.34
N SER A 312 -13.21 5.99 11.53
CA SER A 312 -12.97 7.44 11.65
C SER A 312 -11.67 7.86 10.96
N ARG A 313 -10.59 7.10 11.11
CA ARG A 313 -9.32 7.39 10.43
C ARG A 313 -9.42 7.25 8.91
N SER A 314 -10.17 6.25 8.43
CA SER A 314 -10.27 5.96 7.01
C SER A 314 -11.18 6.92 6.26
N THR A 315 -12.25 7.38 6.90
CA THR A 315 -13.26 8.25 6.29
C THR A 315 -13.09 9.73 6.64
N GLY A 316 -12.32 10.03 7.70
CA GLY A 316 -12.17 11.40 8.23
C GLY A 316 -13.32 11.87 9.10
N CYS A 317 -14.33 11.03 9.41
CA CYS A 317 -15.42 11.36 10.30
C CYS A 317 -14.99 11.39 11.78
N ASP A 318 -15.82 11.95 12.66
CA ASP A 318 -15.58 11.92 14.10
C ASP A 318 -15.72 10.50 14.68
N LYS A 319 -15.31 10.33 15.95
CA LYS A 319 -15.30 9.01 16.59
C LYS A 319 -16.70 8.41 16.77
N ASN A 320 -17.70 9.23 17.08
CA ASN A 320 -19.06 8.74 17.30
C ASN A 320 -19.68 8.23 16.01
N GLU A 321 -19.49 9.01 14.93
CA GLU A 321 -19.92 8.62 13.60
C GLU A 321 -19.18 7.34 13.12
N GLY A 322 -17.88 7.20 13.39
CA GLY A 322 -17.14 5.98 13.10
C GLY A 322 -17.70 4.74 13.80
N TRP A 323 -18.15 4.87 15.05
CA TRP A 323 -18.82 3.78 15.77
C TRP A 323 -20.25 3.52 15.25
N ARG A 324 -20.98 4.57 14.86
CA ARG A 324 -22.30 4.44 14.22
C ARG A 324 -22.21 3.65 12.92
N ILE A 325 -21.28 4.03 12.05
CA ILE A 325 -21.02 3.33 10.77
C ILE A 325 -20.65 1.86 11.03
N LYS A 326 -19.76 1.61 12.01
CA LYS A 326 -19.42 0.23 12.40
C LYS A 326 -20.64 -0.58 12.82
N SER A 327 -21.55 -0.01 13.61
CA SER A 327 -22.77 -0.69 14.06
C SER A 327 -23.68 -1.03 12.89
N LEU A 328 -23.85 -0.13 11.92
CA LEU A 328 -24.62 -0.40 10.70
C LEU A 328 -23.98 -1.50 9.86
N PHE A 329 -22.67 -1.47 9.70
CA PHE A 329 -21.90 -2.49 8.99
C PHE A 329 -22.08 -3.87 9.65
N ASP A 330 -21.91 -3.97 10.97
CA ASP A 330 -22.05 -5.20 11.74
C ASP A 330 -23.50 -5.75 11.66
N GLY A 331 -24.49 -4.88 11.65
CA GLY A 331 -25.91 -5.24 11.48
C GLY A 331 -26.21 -5.74 10.08
N SER A 332 -25.56 -5.18 9.06
CA SER A 332 -25.74 -5.56 7.65
C SER A 332 -25.02 -6.86 7.31
N TYR A 333 -23.87 -7.14 7.93
CA TYR A 333 -22.98 -8.27 7.60
C TYR A 333 -22.76 -9.17 8.82
N ARG A 334 -23.83 -9.78 9.30
CA ARG A 334 -23.84 -10.57 10.55
C ARG A 334 -22.98 -11.83 10.48
N VAL A 335 -22.93 -12.48 9.31
CA VAL A 335 -22.13 -13.69 9.11
C VAL A 335 -20.64 -13.35 9.14
N LEU A 336 -20.24 -12.26 8.49
CA LEU A 336 -18.86 -11.75 8.57
C LEU A 336 -18.46 -11.45 10.02
N ARG A 337 -19.31 -10.78 10.78
CA ARG A 337 -19.07 -10.51 12.21
C ARG A 337 -18.93 -11.80 13.03
N SER A 338 -19.78 -12.78 12.80
CA SER A 338 -19.71 -14.09 13.47
C SER A 338 -18.40 -14.80 13.14
N TRP A 339 -17.94 -14.70 11.89
CA TRP A 339 -16.67 -15.26 11.48
C TRP A 339 -15.49 -14.63 12.22
N TRP A 340 -15.47 -13.32 12.47
CA TRP A 340 -14.43 -12.70 13.31
C TRP A 340 -14.39 -13.32 14.71
N GLY A 341 -15.55 -13.47 15.35
CA GLY A 341 -15.66 -14.13 16.66
C GLY A 341 -15.12 -15.56 16.66
N ALA A 342 -15.40 -16.31 15.60
CA ALA A 342 -14.87 -17.65 15.41
C ALA A 342 -13.34 -17.68 15.27
N GLN A 343 -12.76 -16.71 14.54
CA GLN A 343 -11.30 -16.60 14.43
C GLN A 343 -10.64 -16.25 15.78
N HIS A 344 -11.24 -15.33 16.54
CA HIS A 344 -10.76 -15.03 17.90
C HIS A 344 -10.81 -16.27 18.82
N ALA A 345 -11.91 -17.02 18.80
CA ALA A 345 -12.07 -18.23 19.58
C ALA A 345 -11.07 -19.33 19.17
N PHE A 346 -10.86 -19.50 17.86
CA PHE A 346 -9.86 -20.44 17.34
C PHE A 346 -8.45 -20.04 17.76
N ALA A 347 -8.08 -18.76 17.64
CA ALA A 347 -6.78 -18.24 18.05
C ALA A 347 -6.55 -18.44 19.55
N ARG A 348 -7.55 -18.16 20.41
CA ARG A 348 -7.47 -18.42 21.87
C ARG A 348 -7.23 -19.90 22.20
N LYS A 349 -7.78 -20.81 21.40
CA LYS A 349 -7.60 -22.26 21.63
C LYS A 349 -6.25 -22.77 21.13
N ARG A 350 -5.66 -22.16 20.11
CA ARG A 350 -4.54 -22.72 19.34
C ARG A 350 -3.29 -21.85 19.28
N GLU A 351 -3.39 -20.58 19.64
CA GLU A 351 -2.35 -19.55 19.48
C GLU A 351 -1.87 -19.33 18.04
N TYR A 352 -2.64 -19.82 17.08
CA TYR A 352 -2.49 -19.56 15.65
C TYR A 352 -3.86 -19.58 14.97
N VAL A 353 -3.91 -19.05 13.74
CA VAL A 353 -5.02 -19.21 12.79
C VAL A 353 -4.52 -19.85 11.49
N LEU A 354 -5.44 -20.23 10.61
CA LEU A 354 -5.10 -20.93 9.36
C LEU A 354 -5.46 -20.08 8.15
N THR A 355 -4.60 -20.09 7.14
CA THR A 355 -4.95 -19.63 5.80
C THR A 355 -5.92 -20.60 5.14
N ALA A 356 -6.53 -20.21 4.00
CA ALA A 356 -7.40 -21.09 3.20
C ALA A 356 -6.69 -22.39 2.76
N PHE A 357 -5.36 -22.35 2.69
CA PHE A 357 -4.51 -23.48 2.28
C PHE A 357 -3.90 -24.25 3.47
N GLY A 358 -4.35 -23.96 4.70
CA GLY A 358 -3.93 -24.68 5.91
C GLY A 358 -2.59 -24.23 6.50
N ARG A 359 -1.95 -23.18 5.97
CA ARG A 359 -0.73 -22.63 6.57
C ARG A 359 -1.05 -21.93 7.89
N LYS A 360 -0.25 -22.22 8.93
CA LYS A 360 -0.41 -21.62 10.25
C LYS A 360 0.14 -20.20 10.29
N TYR A 361 -0.65 -19.29 10.86
CA TYR A 361 -0.27 -17.92 11.19
C TYR A 361 -0.26 -17.76 12.72
N PRO A 362 0.90 -17.57 13.36
CA PRO A 362 1.01 -17.47 14.83
C PRO A 362 0.31 -16.20 15.38
N VAL A 363 -0.33 -16.34 16.53
CA VAL A 363 -0.99 -15.25 17.26
C VAL A 363 -0.61 -15.32 18.75
N PRO A 364 0.68 -15.15 19.12
CA PRO A 364 1.16 -15.44 20.46
C PRO A 364 0.57 -14.52 21.54
N ASP A 365 0.29 -13.25 21.22
CA ASP A 365 -0.19 -12.26 22.19
C ASP A 365 -1.71 -12.32 22.46
N ILE A 366 -2.40 -13.38 22.00
CA ILE A 366 -3.87 -13.48 22.12
C ILE A 366 -4.35 -13.53 23.58
N TRP A 367 -3.47 -13.97 24.50
CA TRP A 367 -3.69 -14.03 25.94
C TRP A 367 -2.97 -12.94 26.72
N SER A 368 -2.38 -11.95 26.05
CA SER A 368 -1.65 -10.88 26.72
C SER A 368 -2.53 -10.16 27.76
N ALA A 369 -1.97 -9.93 28.95
CA ALA A 369 -2.60 -9.09 29.96
C ALA A 369 -2.72 -7.63 29.51
N ASP A 370 -1.77 -7.16 28.68
CA ASP A 370 -1.83 -5.86 28.06
C ASP A 370 -2.95 -5.79 27.00
N GLY A 371 -3.90 -4.87 27.21
CA GLY A 371 -5.05 -4.69 26.32
C GLY A 371 -4.67 -4.28 24.89
N GLY A 372 -3.56 -3.56 24.73
CA GLY A 372 -3.06 -3.13 23.42
C GLY A 372 -2.51 -4.30 22.60
N PHE A 373 -1.65 -5.14 23.22
CA PHE A 373 -1.14 -6.35 22.60
C PHE A 373 -2.26 -7.34 22.31
N ARG A 374 -3.17 -7.58 23.25
CA ARG A 374 -4.32 -8.46 23.03
C ARG A 374 -5.21 -7.98 21.88
N SER A 375 -5.56 -6.70 21.84
CA SER A 375 -6.36 -6.14 20.72
C SER A 375 -5.65 -6.23 19.38
N LYS A 376 -4.32 -6.12 19.36
CA LYS A 376 -3.51 -6.35 18.15
C LYS A 376 -3.59 -7.80 17.72
N ALA A 377 -3.44 -8.74 18.67
CA ALA A 377 -3.53 -10.17 18.41
C ALA A 377 -4.93 -10.59 17.90
N GLU A 378 -6.01 -10.04 18.46
CA GLU A 378 -7.36 -10.24 17.96
C GLU A 378 -7.53 -9.76 16.50
N ARG A 379 -7.01 -8.59 16.15
CA ARG A 379 -6.98 -8.15 14.75
C ARG A 379 -6.12 -9.07 13.87
N ASN A 380 -4.98 -9.50 14.36
CA ASN A 380 -4.10 -10.43 13.63
C ASN A 380 -4.76 -11.78 13.38
N SER A 381 -5.61 -12.27 14.31
CA SER A 381 -6.34 -13.52 14.12
C SER A 381 -7.38 -13.46 13.00
N VAL A 382 -7.88 -12.27 12.67
CA VAL A 382 -8.75 -12.03 11.51
C VAL A 382 -7.93 -11.76 10.25
N ASN A 383 -6.90 -10.92 10.37
CA ASN A 383 -6.06 -10.50 9.25
C ASN A 383 -5.17 -11.63 8.70
N GLY A 384 -4.65 -12.49 9.59
CA GLY A 384 -3.76 -13.59 9.22
C GLY A 384 -4.36 -14.56 8.18
N PRO A 385 -5.58 -15.07 8.37
CA PRO A 385 -6.26 -15.89 7.35
C PRO A 385 -6.41 -15.17 6.01
N ILE A 386 -6.74 -13.88 6.01
CA ILE A 386 -7.01 -13.12 4.78
C ILE A 386 -5.71 -12.85 4.02
N GLN A 387 -4.81 -12.07 4.62
CA GLN A 387 -3.55 -11.71 3.96
C GLN A 387 -2.64 -12.91 3.74
N GLY A 388 -2.68 -13.88 4.65
CA GLY A 388 -1.96 -15.12 4.48
C GLY A 388 -2.45 -15.93 3.29
N SER A 389 -3.76 -16.04 3.10
CA SER A 389 -4.33 -16.72 1.93
C SER A 389 -3.99 -15.98 0.63
N GLY A 390 -4.01 -14.65 0.62
CA GLY A 390 -3.57 -13.86 -0.53
C GLY A 390 -2.11 -14.14 -0.90
N ALA A 391 -1.24 -14.16 0.10
CA ALA A 391 0.16 -14.52 -0.12
C ALA A 391 0.32 -15.95 -0.68
N ASP A 392 -0.52 -16.89 -0.24
CA ASP A 392 -0.51 -18.26 -0.74
C ASP A 392 -1.04 -18.32 -2.19
N VAL A 393 -2.12 -17.59 -2.52
CA VAL A 393 -2.66 -17.47 -3.89
C VAL A 393 -1.62 -16.93 -4.86
N ILE A 394 -0.96 -15.82 -4.51
CA ILE A 394 0.10 -15.21 -5.34
C ILE A 394 1.21 -16.25 -5.63
N LYS A 395 1.68 -16.96 -4.60
CA LYS A 395 2.75 -17.94 -4.75
C LYS A 395 2.33 -19.14 -5.60
N ILE A 396 1.08 -19.58 -5.45
CA ILE A 396 0.51 -20.65 -6.30
C ILE A 396 0.42 -20.16 -7.75
N ALA A 397 -0.11 -18.96 -7.99
CA ALA A 397 -0.18 -18.38 -9.33
C ALA A 397 1.20 -18.26 -9.97
N MET A 398 2.22 -17.78 -9.23
CA MET A 398 3.60 -17.74 -9.73
C MET A 398 4.08 -19.11 -10.18
N ALA A 399 3.83 -20.16 -9.40
CA ALA A 399 4.25 -21.52 -9.73
C ALA A 399 3.51 -22.07 -10.95
N LEU A 400 2.21 -21.77 -11.08
CA LEU A 400 1.39 -22.20 -12.22
C LEU A 400 1.81 -21.48 -13.50
N VAL A 401 2.01 -20.16 -13.44
CA VAL A 401 2.48 -19.37 -14.57
C VAL A 401 3.87 -19.80 -15.02
N TYR A 402 4.78 -20.06 -14.06
CA TYR A 402 6.10 -20.62 -14.42
C TYR A 402 6.00 -21.95 -15.18
N ARG A 403 5.14 -22.87 -14.72
CA ARG A 403 4.89 -24.14 -15.41
C ARG A 403 4.31 -23.91 -16.82
N LEU A 404 3.33 -23.01 -16.95
CA LEU A 404 2.75 -22.62 -18.21
C LEU A 404 3.82 -22.11 -19.20
N CYS A 405 4.67 -21.19 -18.76
CA CYS A 405 5.76 -20.64 -19.58
C CYS A 405 6.77 -21.71 -19.97
N ARG A 406 7.12 -22.62 -19.06
CA ARG A 406 8.00 -23.77 -19.35
C ARG A 406 7.39 -24.69 -20.41
N ASP A 407 6.13 -25.09 -20.24
CA ASP A 407 5.45 -26.07 -21.10
C ASP A 407 5.16 -25.48 -22.47
N ARG A 408 5.10 -24.15 -22.61
CA ARG A 408 4.99 -23.39 -23.86
C ARG A 408 6.35 -23.02 -24.49
N GLY A 409 7.48 -23.31 -23.84
CA GLY A 409 8.80 -22.90 -24.30
C GLY A 409 9.06 -21.38 -24.22
N TRP A 410 8.35 -20.65 -23.33
CA TRP A 410 8.40 -19.18 -23.23
C TRP A 410 9.37 -18.65 -22.17
N LEU A 411 10.16 -19.50 -21.50
CA LEU A 411 11.00 -19.05 -20.38
C LEU A 411 11.98 -17.94 -20.74
N ASP A 412 12.41 -17.86 -22.00
CA ASP A 412 13.29 -16.77 -22.47
C ASP A 412 12.50 -15.55 -22.94
N SER A 413 11.28 -15.72 -23.41
CA SER A 413 10.44 -14.66 -23.98
C SER A 413 9.40 -14.08 -23.02
N CYS A 414 9.14 -14.77 -21.90
CA CYS A 414 8.20 -14.32 -20.87
C CYS A 414 8.83 -14.53 -19.49
N LYS A 415 9.31 -13.46 -18.87
CA LYS A 415 9.99 -13.50 -17.57
C LYS A 415 9.15 -12.80 -16.50
N MET A 416 8.88 -13.50 -15.42
CA MET A 416 8.30 -12.87 -14.22
C MET A 416 9.40 -12.10 -13.52
N ILE A 417 9.30 -10.76 -13.50
CA ILE A 417 10.35 -9.87 -13.01
C ILE A 417 10.10 -9.30 -11.63
N ALA A 418 8.82 -9.20 -11.22
CA ALA A 418 8.47 -8.69 -9.89
C ALA A 418 7.11 -9.20 -9.42
N SER A 419 6.90 -9.11 -8.10
CA SER A 419 5.59 -9.22 -7.45
C SER A 419 5.41 -8.02 -6.53
N MET A 420 4.32 -7.29 -6.68
CA MET A 420 4.00 -6.10 -5.87
C MET A 420 2.58 -6.21 -5.33
N HIS A 421 2.44 -6.40 -4.01
CA HIS A 421 1.15 -6.66 -3.36
C HIS A 421 0.43 -7.87 -3.97
N ASP A 422 -0.65 -7.64 -4.70
CA ASP A 422 -1.49 -8.59 -5.43
C ASP A 422 -1.26 -8.54 -6.96
N GLU A 423 -0.15 -7.95 -7.40
CA GLU A 423 0.24 -7.77 -8.79
C GLU A 423 1.46 -8.62 -9.13
N LEU A 424 1.42 -9.34 -10.25
CA LEU A 424 2.57 -9.99 -10.87
C LEU A 424 3.01 -9.20 -12.09
N VAL A 425 4.30 -8.91 -12.17
CA VAL A 425 4.90 -8.11 -13.26
C VAL A 425 5.77 -8.99 -14.11
N PHE A 426 5.55 -8.94 -15.41
CA PHE A 426 6.24 -9.71 -16.42
C PHE A 426 6.96 -8.81 -17.40
N GLU A 427 8.06 -9.29 -17.93
CA GLU A 427 8.69 -8.77 -19.14
C GLU A 427 8.47 -9.79 -20.27
N ILE A 428 7.70 -9.41 -21.29
CA ILE A 428 7.23 -10.31 -22.36
C ILE A 428 7.68 -9.79 -23.72
N HIS A 429 8.28 -10.67 -24.53
CA HIS A 429 8.69 -10.35 -25.88
C HIS A 429 7.48 -10.01 -26.77
N GLU A 430 7.61 -9.01 -27.63
CA GLU A 430 6.52 -8.50 -28.48
C GLU A 430 5.85 -9.56 -29.35
N SER A 431 6.62 -10.58 -29.80
CA SER A 431 6.10 -11.65 -30.66
C SER A 431 5.05 -12.56 -29.98
N ILE A 432 5.00 -12.60 -28.64
CA ILE A 432 4.09 -13.49 -27.91
C ILE A 432 3.21 -12.76 -26.88
N VAL A 433 3.30 -11.44 -26.77
CA VAL A 433 2.69 -10.68 -25.66
C VAL A 433 1.18 -10.90 -25.55
N GLU A 434 0.45 -10.86 -26.67
CA GLU A 434 -1.00 -11.05 -26.67
C GLU A 434 -1.38 -12.50 -26.28
N GLU A 435 -0.69 -13.48 -26.88
CA GLU A 435 -0.92 -14.89 -26.56
C GLU A 435 -0.59 -15.21 -25.10
N ALA A 436 0.51 -14.65 -24.59
CA ALA A 436 0.93 -14.83 -23.20
C ALA A 436 -0.08 -14.24 -22.22
N ILE A 437 -0.59 -13.02 -22.47
CA ILE A 437 -1.64 -12.42 -21.64
C ILE A 437 -2.90 -13.29 -21.61
N GLN A 438 -3.36 -13.74 -22.77
CA GLN A 438 -4.54 -14.61 -22.87
C GLN A 438 -4.36 -15.94 -22.15
N ALA A 439 -3.16 -16.48 -22.11
CA ALA A 439 -2.84 -17.74 -21.45
C ALA A 439 -2.61 -17.58 -19.92
N ILE A 440 -2.03 -16.45 -19.48
CA ILE A 440 -1.69 -16.22 -18.06
C ILE A 440 -2.91 -15.76 -17.26
N VAL A 441 -3.74 -14.87 -17.79
CA VAL A 441 -4.88 -14.29 -17.05
C VAL A 441 -5.85 -15.35 -16.49
N PRO A 442 -6.15 -16.47 -17.16
CA PRO A 442 -7.03 -17.52 -16.62
C PRO A 442 -6.38 -18.42 -15.55
N VAL A 443 -5.06 -18.38 -15.37
CA VAL A 443 -4.31 -19.22 -14.41
C VAL A 443 -4.55 -18.78 -12.97
#